data_6590b39bd7bea41cb84e0202c5d6d763
#
_entry.id   6590b39bd7bea41cb84e0202c5d6d763
#
_cell.length_a   1.000
_cell.length_b   1.000
_cell.length_c   1.000
_cell.angle_alpha   90.00
_cell.angle_beta   90.00
_cell.angle_gamma   90.00
#
_symmetry.space_group_name_H-M   'P 1'
#
loop_
_entity.id
_entity.type
_entity.pdbx_description
1 polymer ?
#
loop_
_entity_poly.entity_id
_entity_poly.type
_entity_poly.pdbx_seq_one_letter_code
_entity_poly.pdbx_strand_id
1 'polypeptide(L)'
;MQKTNFGVSAAVIISLGLSACQKTPENDAVINKKEGLAERFIEKGSDNVKLQKLGAPEEWKEKYGENTDMVTIETDVKIELPHIKNTPVWEMKEKKISNEELVQLADYFSEGEKIYQEPEMTTADLTELKRKIENKEGKYGNPIFLRPGEAQEKTLYLQRVDDLIAKAKETESEKIYLSPKFIKVVQSQEEYIRRGKDDRTIRTEKNRFAGIIENGENQGAKILAVQKNDKAGSTSNFFFQKGTEFDDYNGDYMDSIREAADQMKMQDSEWMKKAESVKAVVENIKKSSRFSKEEAGEKAKLMFRQINAPKMVLEDFEPTVWSPENKDMWEVDWSTGEAGYRLYYYRGIEGIPAYWANGITYDTPEQTYSPPFGQECIEVLVTETGIKQVDWYNMSEKVKTVAENTKLLSFDEIKTRAFQHLKYTIVKTTTDQDVKSSSLKVPFVISDVRFRYAYIPAQETLENAWLVPVWVFVANSKYVESQNGQAFETEKPTDEFLINALDGSYIDANAYDVVRMTR
;
A
#
# COMPACT_ATOMS: atom_id res chain seq x y z
N MET A 1 -0.24 -0.61 13.63
CA MET A 1 -1.36 0.32 13.41
C MET A 1 -1.65 0.26 11.92
N GLN A 2 -2.79 -0.23 11.49
CA GLN A 2 -3.16 -0.17 10.08
C GLN A 2 -3.43 1.29 9.73
N LYS A 3 -2.66 1.82 8.80
CA LYS A 3 -2.97 3.10 8.16
C LYS A 3 -4.18 2.86 7.25
N THR A 4 -5.34 3.27 7.68
CA THR A 4 -6.54 3.28 6.85
C THR A 4 -6.49 4.51 5.96
N ASN A 5 -6.24 4.29 4.68
CA ASN A 5 -6.47 5.31 3.66
C ASN A 5 -7.97 5.63 3.64
N PHE A 6 -8.35 6.78 4.15
CA PHE A 6 -9.68 7.33 3.98
C PHE A 6 -9.76 8.06 2.63
N GLY A 7 -9.79 7.28 1.55
CA GLY A 7 -10.42 7.76 0.34
C GLY A 7 -11.91 7.48 0.44
N VAL A 8 -12.72 8.51 0.65
CA VAL A 8 -14.18 8.39 0.62
C VAL A 8 -14.58 8.21 -0.83
N SER A 9 -14.60 6.96 -1.30
CA SER A 9 -15.35 6.59 -2.49
C SER A 9 -16.55 5.78 -2.04
N ALA A 10 -17.70 6.41 -2.01
CA ALA A 10 -18.98 5.72 -1.88
C ALA A 10 -19.20 4.87 -3.15
N ALA A 11 -18.64 3.68 -3.17
CA ALA A 11 -18.97 2.66 -4.15
C ALA A 11 -20.22 1.93 -3.66
N VAL A 12 -21.35 2.26 -4.24
CA VAL A 12 -22.57 1.48 -4.09
C VAL A 12 -22.34 0.16 -4.82
N ILE A 13 -22.14 -0.91 -4.06
CA ILE A 13 -22.08 -2.28 -4.59
C ILE A 13 -23.51 -2.79 -4.63
N ILE A 14 -24.07 -2.94 -5.82
CA ILE A 14 -25.23 -3.77 -6.06
C ILE A 14 -24.75 -5.06 -6.71
N SER A 15 -24.69 -6.11 -5.91
CA SER A 15 -24.57 -7.48 -6.41
C SER A 15 -25.94 -7.97 -6.84
N LEU A 16 -26.18 -8.06 -8.13
CA LEU A 16 -27.27 -8.86 -8.67
C LEU A 16 -26.76 -9.67 -9.85
N GLY A 17 -26.66 -10.96 -9.62
CA GLY A 17 -26.53 -11.90 -10.70
C GLY A 17 -27.84 -11.95 -11.49
N LEU A 18 -27.76 -11.66 -12.78
CA LEU A 18 -28.70 -12.11 -13.78
C LEU A 18 -27.96 -12.31 -15.10
N SER A 19 -27.97 -13.55 -15.53
CA SER A 19 -27.59 -13.99 -16.85
C SER A 19 -28.45 -13.31 -17.91
N ALA A 20 -27.88 -12.36 -18.62
CA ALA A 20 -28.41 -11.95 -19.91
C ALA A 20 -27.39 -12.38 -20.96
N CYS A 21 -27.75 -13.38 -21.77
CA CYS A 21 -27.04 -13.78 -22.96
C CYS A 21 -27.08 -12.62 -23.98
N GLN A 22 -26.13 -11.72 -23.91
CA GLN A 22 -25.74 -10.91 -25.06
C GLN A 22 -24.53 -11.56 -25.70
N LYS A 23 -24.59 -11.78 -27.03
CA LYS A 23 -23.47 -12.24 -27.82
C LYS A 23 -22.27 -11.32 -27.54
N THR A 24 -21.25 -11.87 -26.91
CA THR A 24 -19.96 -11.22 -26.75
C THR A 24 -19.44 -10.84 -28.15
N PRO A 25 -18.92 -9.63 -28.38
CA PRO A 25 -18.27 -9.31 -29.64
C PRO A 25 -17.15 -10.33 -29.89
N GLU A 26 -17.03 -10.77 -31.14
CA GLU A 26 -16.07 -11.80 -31.59
C GLU A 26 -14.59 -11.39 -31.52
N ASN A 27 -14.25 -10.32 -30.86
CA ASN A 27 -12.87 -9.99 -30.54
C ASN A 27 -12.60 -10.43 -29.11
N ASP A 28 -11.59 -11.27 -28.93
CA ASP A 28 -11.14 -11.81 -27.64
C ASP A 28 -11.16 -10.76 -26.56
N ALA A 29 -12.26 -10.73 -25.84
CA ALA A 29 -12.48 -9.79 -24.77
C ALA A 29 -11.36 -9.94 -23.74
N VAL A 30 -11.06 -8.85 -23.06
CA VAL A 30 -10.22 -8.81 -21.88
C VAL A 30 -10.55 -10.01 -21.01
N ILE A 31 -9.71 -11.03 -21.04
CA ILE A 31 -9.91 -12.25 -20.26
C ILE A 31 -9.46 -11.92 -18.86
N ASN A 32 -10.42 -11.69 -17.97
CA ASN A 32 -10.15 -11.65 -16.54
C ASN A 32 -9.79 -13.08 -16.11
N LYS A 33 -8.48 -13.40 -16.08
CA LYS A 33 -7.99 -14.74 -15.72
C LYS A 33 -7.98 -14.88 -14.21
N LYS A 34 -9.13 -15.16 -13.62
CA LYS A 34 -9.24 -15.57 -12.21
C LYS A 34 -8.39 -16.79 -11.84
N GLU A 35 -7.81 -17.46 -12.82
CA GLU A 35 -7.12 -18.76 -12.69
C GLU A 35 -5.60 -18.70 -12.86
N GLY A 36 -4.98 -17.50 -12.94
CA GLY A 36 -3.54 -17.36 -13.16
C GLY A 36 -3.10 -17.64 -14.61
N LEU A 37 -1.83 -17.41 -14.93
CA LEU A 37 -1.24 -17.77 -16.23
C LEU A 37 -0.93 -19.25 -16.29
N ALA A 38 -1.46 -19.94 -17.32
CA ALA A 38 -1.03 -21.29 -17.62
C ALA A 38 0.40 -21.26 -18.17
N GLU A 39 1.23 -22.24 -17.81
CA GLU A 39 2.62 -22.40 -18.33
C GLU A 39 2.67 -22.36 -19.86
N ARG A 40 1.61 -22.76 -20.55
CA ARG A 40 1.48 -22.73 -22.01
C ARG A 40 1.55 -21.33 -22.65
N PHE A 41 1.34 -20.26 -21.84
CA PHE A 41 1.41 -18.89 -22.34
C PHE A 41 2.79 -18.26 -22.16
N ILE A 42 3.70 -18.96 -21.49
CA ILE A 42 5.07 -18.51 -21.29
C ILE A 42 5.94 -19.09 -22.42
N GLU A 43 6.02 -18.36 -23.52
CA GLU A 43 6.94 -18.71 -24.61
C GLU A 43 8.35 -18.18 -24.30
N LYS A 44 9.38 -18.98 -24.60
CA LYS A 44 10.77 -18.50 -24.51
C LYS A 44 11.01 -17.39 -25.51
N GLY A 45 11.40 -16.22 -25.01
CA GLY A 45 11.85 -15.10 -25.83
C GLY A 45 13.26 -15.33 -26.38
N SER A 46 13.65 -14.55 -27.38
CA SER A 46 15.04 -14.50 -27.82
C SER A 46 15.88 -13.69 -26.84
N ASP A 47 17.15 -14.06 -26.66
CA ASP A 47 18.10 -13.30 -25.85
C ASP A 47 18.17 -11.83 -26.32
N ASN A 48 18.25 -10.89 -25.38
CA ASN A 48 18.31 -9.44 -25.61
C ASN A 48 17.01 -8.78 -26.12
N VAL A 49 15.92 -8.94 -25.41
CA VAL A 49 14.72 -8.12 -25.65
C VAL A 49 14.99 -6.69 -25.15
N LYS A 50 15.22 -5.75 -26.06
CA LYS A 50 15.11 -4.32 -25.75
C LYS A 50 13.63 -3.95 -25.92
N LEU A 51 13.02 -3.29 -24.94
CA LEU A 51 11.61 -2.83 -25.05
C LEU A 51 11.39 -1.94 -26.26
N GLN A 52 12.40 -1.17 -26.66
CA GLN A 52 12.40 -0.42 -27.93
C GLN A 52 12.21 -1.31 -29.16
N LYS A 53 12.71 -2.56 -29.16
CA LYS A 53 12.47 -3.52 -30.26
C LYS A 53 11.01 -4.00 -30.33
N LEU A 54 10.24 -3.83 -29.26
CA LEU A 54 8.81 -4.12 -29.20
C LEU A 54 7.97 -2.92 -29.66
N GLY A 55 8.60 -1.86 -30.15
CA GLY A 55 7.93 -0.67 -30.66
C GLY A 55 7.46 0.31 -29.59
N ALA A 56 7.87 0.15 -28.32
CA ALA A 56 7.56 1.12 -27.30
C ALA A 56 8.34 2.43 -27.56
N PRO A 57 7.65 3.58 -27.74
CA PRO A 57 8.29 4.86 -27.98
C PRO A 57 8.78 5.48 -26.66
N GLU A 58 9.80 6.34 -26.71
CA GLU A 58 10.19 7.17 -25.57
C GLU A 58 9.20 8.30 -25.30
N GLU A 59 8.53 8.78 -26.35
CA GLU A 59 7.43 9.74 -26.28
C GLU A 59 6.23 9.16 -27.02
N TRP A 60 5.09 9.13 -26.35
CA TRP A 60 3.86 8.63 -26.92
C TRP A 60 2.80 9.73 -26.93
N LYS A 61 2.47 10.19 -28.15
CA LYS A 61 1.45 11.20 -28.38
C LYS A 61 0.45 10.68 -29.40
N GLU A 62 -0.75 10.43 -28.94
CA GLU A 62 -1.81 9.88 -29.77
C GLU A 62 -3.19 10.33 -29.28
N LYS A 63 -4.12 10.42 -30.22
CA LYS A 63 -5.54 10.64 -29.92
C LYS A 63 -6.35 9.54 -30.55
N TYR A 64 -7.19 8.90 -29.75
CA TYR A 64 -8.06 7.83 -30.13
C TYR A 64 -9.53 8.23 -29.93
N GLY A 65 -10.38 7.87 -30.92
CA GLY A 65 -11.78 8.23 -30.95
C GLY A 65 -12.04 9.63 -31.54
N GLU A 66 -13.24 9.81 -32.08
CA GLU A 66 -13.73 11.08 -32.60
C GLU A 66 -14.58 11.80 -31.54
N ASN A 67 -14.81 13.10 -31.74
CA ASN A 67 -15.64 13.89 -30.84
C ASN A 67 -17.10 13.40 -30.70
N THR A 68 -17.52 12.54 -31.61
CA THR A 68 -18.84 11.88 -31.60
C THR A 68 -18.85 10.62 -30.73
N ASP A 69 -17.69 10.03 -30.44
CA ASP A 69 -17.59 8.83 -29.65
C ASP A 69 -17.88 9.12 -28.17
N MET A 70 -18.45 8.13 -27.48
CA MET A 70 -18.68 8.20 -26.04
C MET A 70 -17.35 8.24 -25.27
N VAL A 71 -16.35 7.52 -25.72
CA VAL A 71 -15.03 7.45 -25.10
C VAL A 71 -13.99 7.97 -26.06
N THR A 72 -13.23 8.97 -25.63
CA THR A 72 -12.02 9.44 -26.31
C THR A 72 -10.82 9.24 -25.40
N ILE A 73 -9.65 8.96 -25.97
CA ILE A 73 -8.42 8.75 -25.20
C ILE A 73 -7.33 9.63 -25.83
N GLU A 74 -6.70 10.42 -24.99
CA GLU A 74 -5.54 11.25 -25.37
C GLU A 74 -4.31 10.80 -24.59
N THR A 75 -3.16 10.83 -25.25
CA THR A 75 -1.88 10.54 -24.64
C THR A 75 -0.87 11.61 -25.03
N ASP A 76 -0.08 12.08 -24.08
CA ASP A 76 1.10 12.94 -24.30
C ASP A 76 2.07 12.65 -23.14
N VAL A 77 2.72 11.48 -23.21
CA VAL A 77 3.52 10.96 -22.10
C VAL A 77 4.92 10.55 -22.56
N LYS A 78 5.88 10.70 -21.65
CA LYS A 78 7.20 10.08 -21.78
C LYS A 78 7.15 8.71 -21.13
N ILE A 79 7.60 7.69 -21.88
CA ILE A 79 7.66 6.32 -21.39
C ILE A 79 9.09 6.04 -20.94
N GLU A 80 9.26 5.75 -19.65
CA GLU A 80 10.55 5.36 -19.12
C GLU A 80 10.80 3.88 -19.44
N LEU A 81 11.71 3.63 -20.39
CA LEU A 81 12.03 2.28 -20.86
C LEU A 81 13.25 1.75 -20.12
N PRO A 82 13.09 0.79 -19.20
CA PRO A 82 14.23 0.21 -18.50
C PRO A 82 15.14 -0.59 -19.46
N HIS A 83 16.46 -0.54 -19.20
CA HIS A 83 17.42 -1.38 -19.88
C HIS A 83 17.40 -2.79 -19.28
N ILE A 84 16.66 -3.69 -19.92
CA ILE A 84 16.56 -5.08 -19.50
C ILE A 84 17.28 -6.01 -20.47
N LYS A 85 17.92 -7.04 -19.91
CA LYS A 85 18.53 -8.12 -20.71
C LYS A 85 17.54 -9.24 -20.95
N ASN A 86 16.83 -9.64 -19.90
CA ASN A 86 15.87 -10.73 -19.90
C ASN A 86 14.59 -10.28 -19.19
N THR A 87 13.50 -10.96 -19.52
CA THR A 87 12.20 -10.80 -18.86
C THR A 87 11.78 -12.12 -18.23
N PRO A 88 12.41 -12.52 -17.11
CA PRO A 88 12.07 -13.78 -16.46
C PRO A 88 10.69 -13.72 -15.80
N VAL A 89 10.10 -14.89 -15.60
CA VAL A 89 8.95 -15.09 -14.72
C VAL A 89 9.40 -15.93 -13.55
N TRP A 90 9.15 -15.44 -12.34
CA TRP A 90 9.48 -16.14 -11.12
C TRP A 90 8.22 -16.62 -10.40
N GLU A 91 8.29 -17.82 -9.86
CA GLU A 91 7.33 -18.25 -8.86
C GLU A 91 7.82 -17.82 -7.49
N MET A 92 6.97 -17.12 -6.79
CA MET A 92 7.21 -16.52 -5.47
C MET A 92 6.27 -17.15 -4.46
N LYS A 93 6.71 -17.25 -3.23
CA LYS A 93 5.84 -17.54 -2.07
C LYS A 93 6.15 -16.58 -0.93
N GLU A 94 5.21 -16.44 -0.01
CA GLU A 94 5.46 -15.70 1.21
C GLU A 94 6.54 -16.36 2.05
N LYS A 95 7.43 -15.56 2.62
CA LYS A 95 8.55 -16.00 3.42
C LYS A 95 8.17 -16.02 4.90
N LYS A 96 8.51 -17.09 5.60
CA LYS A 96 8.48 -17.14 7.06
C LYS A 96 9.82 -16.70 7.61
N ILE A 97 9.81 -15.73 8.52
CA ILE A 97 11.01 -15.35 9.25
C ILE A 97 11.35 -16.47 10.24
N SER A 98 12.53 -17.05 10.15
CA SER A 98 13.01 -17.99 11.16
C SER A 98 13.43 -17.26 12.44
N ASN A 99 13.58 -17.97 13.56
CA ASN A 99 14.10 -17.35 14.78
C ASN A 99 15.54 -16.84 14.60
N GLU A 100 16.33 -17.51 13.79
CA GLU A 100 17.72 -17.12 13.46
C GLU A 100 17.74 -15.81 12.68
N GLU A 101 16.87 -15.66 11.70
CA GLU A 101 16.71 -14.42 10.94
C GLU A 101 16.18 -13.29 11.83
N LEU A 102 15.23 -13.58 12.73
CA LEU A 102 14.74 -12.61 13.69
C LEU A 102 15.86 -12.11 14.62
N VAL A 103 16.71 -13.02 15.10
CA VAL A 103 17.90 -12.65 15.90
C VAL A 103 18.82 -11.74 15.09
N GLN A 104 19.14 -12.08 13.83
CA GLN A 104 20.01 -11.25 12.97
C GLN A 104 19.44 -9.84 12.76
N LEU A 105 18.14 -9.74 12.48
CA LEU A 105 17.47 -8.45 12.32
C LEU A 105 17.48 -7.66 13.63
N ALA A 106 17.13 -8.30 14.74
CA ALA A 106 17.10 -7.65 16.03
C ALA A 106 18.49 -7.18 16.47
N ASP A 107 19.54 -8.01 16.32
CA ASP A 107 20.92 -7.67 16.65
C ASP A 107 21.46 -6.51 15.79
N TYR A 108 21.10 -6.48 14.51
CA TYR A 108 21.47 -5.38 13.63
C TYR A 108 20.92 -4.03 14.12
N PHE A 109 19.62 -3.98 14.42
CA PHE A 109 18.97 -2.73 14.84
C PHE A 109 19.22 -2.39 16.31
N SER A 110 19.48 -3.37 17.16
CA SER A 110 19.84 -3.12 18.56
C SER A 110 21.33 -2.88 18.78
N GLU A 111 22.17 -3.14 17.77
CA GLU A 111 23.64 -3.08 17.88
C GLU A 111 24.17 -3.99 19.01
N GLY A 112 23.46 -5.10 19.28
CA GLY A 112 23.77 -6.02 20.36
C GLY A 112 23.31 -5.57 21.74
N GLU A 113 22.61 -4.44 21.84
CA GLU A 113 22.02 -3.96 23.10
C GLU A 113 20.82 -4.82 23.53
N LYS A 114 20.52 -4.77 24.83
CA LYS A 114 19.39 -5.51 25.39
C LYS A 114 18.06 -4.98 24.89
N ILE A 115 17.15 -5.89 24.67
CA ILE A 115 15.76 -5.61 24.31
C ILE A 115 14.87 -5.99 25.47
N TYR A 116 13.94 -5.14 25.84
CA TYR A 116 12.97 -5.42 26.90
C TYR A 116 11.53 -5.28 26.40
N GLN A 117 10.61 -5.95 27.09
CA GLN A 117 9.19 -5.86 26.82
C GLN A 117 8.68 -4.44 27.07
N GLU A 118 7.86 -3.91 26.16
CA GLU A 118 7.20 -2.63 26.38
C GLU A 118 6.40 -2.69 27.71
N PRO A 119 6.63 -1.76 28.65
CA PRO A 119 5.91 -1.75 29.91
C PRO A 119 4.41 -1.59 29.68
N GLU A 120 3.62 -2.24 30.52
CA GLU A 120 2.19 -1.97 30.56
C GLU A 120 1.96 -0.55 31.10
N MET A 121 1.00 0.15 30.52
CA MET A 121 0.62 1.48 31.01
C MET A 121 0.13 1.39 32.45
N THR A 122 0.63 2.29 33.27
CA THR A 122 0.20 2.41 34.68
C THR A 122 -1.19 3.04 34.78
N THR A 123 -1.80 2.97 35.96
CA THR A 123 -3.05 3.70 36.26
C THR A 123 -2.89 5.20 36.00
N ALA A 124 -1.72 5.79 36.28
CA ALA A 124 -1.43 7.19 36.03
C ALA A 124 -1.38 7.50 34.53
N ASP A 125 -0.69 6.65 33.71
CA ASP A 125 -0.60 6.82 32.26
C ASP A 125 -1.97 6.75 31.59
N LEU A 126 -2.78 5.78 31.99
CA LEU A 126 -4.13 5.59 31.46
C LEU A 126 -5.08 6.72 31.87
N THR A 127 -4.93 7.23 33.10
CA THR A 127 -5.70 8.38 33.58
C THR A 127 -5.34 9.64 32.79
N GLU A 128 -4.06 9.84 32.53
CA GLU A 128 -3.58 10.95 31.68
C GLU A 128 -4.07 10.80 30.23
N LEU A 129 -4.04 9.58 29.68
CA LEU A 129 -4.60 9.28 28.36
C LEU A 129 -6.09 9.65 28.30
N LYS A 130 -6.87 9.23 29.31
CA LYS A 130 -8.30 9.59 29.43
C LYS A 130 -8.50 11.09 29.46
N ARG A 131 -7.74 11.80 30.29
CA ARG A 131 -7.76 13.26 30.38
C ARG A 131 -7.51 13.93 29.02
N LYS A 132 -6.49 13.47 28.28
CA LYS A 132 -6.17 14.00 26.94
C LYS A 132 -7.32 13.81 25.96
N ILE A 133 -7.97 12.64 25.98
CA ILE A 133 -9.11 12.34 25.12
C ILE A 133 -10.30 13.27 25.45
N GLU A 134 -10.62 13.41 26.75
CA GLU A 134 -11.73 14.24 27.21
C GLU A 134 -11.51 15.72 26.90
N ASN A 135 -10.28 16.22 27.10
CA ASN A 135 -9.89 17.60 26.84
C ASN A 135 -9.55 17.90 25.37
N LYS A 136 -9.60 16.88 24.49
CA LYS A 136 -9.27 17.02 23.06
C LYS A 136 -7.83 17.52 22.84
N GLU A 137 -6.87 17.00 23.58
CA GLU A 137 -5.47 17.36 23.46
C GLU A 137 -4.73 16.50 22.41
N GLY A 138 -3.64 17.04 21.83
CA GLY A 138 -2.87 16.37 20.80
C GLY A 138 -3.75 15.90 19.63
N LYS A 139 -3.57 14.65 19.18
CA LYS A 139 -4.36 14.08 18.09
C LYS A 139 -5.88 14.06 18.34
N TYR A 140 -6.30 14.03 19.61
CA TYR A 140 -7.72 13.96 19.97
C TYR A 140 -8.46 15.30 19.76
N GLY A 141 -7.73 16.38 19.52
CA GLY A 141 -8.28 17.68 19.11
C GLY A 141 -8.36 17.88 17.60
N ASN A 142 -7.82 16.96 16.84
CA ASN A 142 -7.82 16.99 15.38
C ASN A 142 -9.27 17.00 14.84
N PRO A 143 -9.64 17.91 13.92
CA PRO A 143 -10.98 17.96 13.33
C PRO A 143 -11.46 16.62 12.74
N ILE A 144 -10.57 15.81 12.18
CA ILE A 144 -10.94 14.48 11.65
C ILE A 144 -11.51 13.60 12.77
N PHE A 145 -10.88 13.57 13.95
CA PHE A 145 -11.35 12.79 15.11
C PHE A 145 -12.57 13.39 15.83
N LEU A 146 -12.91 14.61 15.50
CA LEU A 146 -14.05 15.31 16.10
C LEU A 146 -15.31 15.28 15.24
N ARG A 147 -15.28 14.66 14.07
CA ARG A 147 -16.46 14.53 13.19
C ARG A 147 -17.63 13.87 13.94
N PRO A 148 -18.88 14.25 13.65
CA PRO A 148 -20.05 13.70 14.36
C PRO A 148 -20.18 12.17 14.32
N GLY A 149 -19.69 11.50 13.25
CA GLY A 149 -19.66 10.05 13.14
C GLY A 149 -18.75 9.36 14.15
N GLU A 150 -17.70 10.05 14.61
CA GLU A 150 -16.69 9.51 15.53
C GLU A 150 -17.11 9.55 17.02
N ALA A 151 -18.23 10.19 17.34
CA ALA A 151 -18.67 10.37 18.74
C ALA A 151 -18.96 9.02 19.43
N GLN A 152 -19.49 8.05 18.70
CA GLN A 152 -19.77 6.72 19.22
C GLN A 152 -18.47 5.94 19.45
N GLU A 153 -17.52 6.02 18.51
CA GLU A 153 -16.21 5.40 18.66
C GLU A 153 -15.44 5.98 19.83
N LYS A 154 -15.49 7.30 20.02
CA LYS A 154 -14.90 7.97 21.19
C LYS A 154 -15.46 7.43 22.50
N THR A 155 -16.77 7.25 22.59
CA THR A 155 -17.42 6.69 23.79
C THR A 155 -16.94 5.27 24.07
N LEU A 156 -16.88 4.41 23.06
CA LEU A 156 -16.37 3.05 23.20
C LEU A 156 -14.88 3.04 23.57
N TYR A 157 -14.11 3.96 23.03
CA TYR A 157 -12.69 4.09 23.35
C TYR A 157 -12.47 4.49 24.82
N LEU A 158 -13.22 5.46 25.30
CA LEU A 158 -13.19 5.87 26.72
C LEU A 158 -13.62 4.72 27.67
N GLN A 159 -14.65 3.95 27.31
CA GLN A 159 -15.03 2.77 28.09
C GLN A 159 -13.89 1.74 28.15
N ARG A 160 -13.21 1.48 27.05
CA ARG A 160 -12.04 0.59 27.04
C ARG A 160 -10.89 1.11 27.91
N VAL A 161 -10.65 2.42 27.91
CA VAL A 161 -9.64 3.05 28.78
C VAL A 161 -10.04 2.87 30.26
N ASP A 162 -11.31 3.04 30.62
CA ASP A 162 -11.79 2.82 31.99
C ASP A 162 -11.64 1.36 32.43
N ASP A 163 -11.94 0.40 31.52
CA ASP A 163 -11.72 -1.02 31.78
C ASP A 163 -10.22 -1.36 31.99
N LEU A 164 -9.33 -0.67 31.28
CA LEU A 164 -7.89 -0.81 31.44
C LEU A 164 -7.43 -0.19 32.77
N ILE A 165 -7.90 0.99 33.12
CA ILE A 165 -7.60 1.65 34.43
C ILE A 165 -7.97 0.74 35.58
N ALA A 166 -9.15 0.10 35.51
CA ALA A 166 -9.61 -0.82 36.56
C ALA A 166 -8.70 -2.05 36.77
N LYS A 167 -7.86 -2.38 35.79
CA LYS A 167 -6.95 -3.55 35.82
C LYS A 167 -5.48 -3.17 35.89
N ALA A 168 -5.15 -1.92 35.69
CA ALA A 168 -3.78 -1.44 35.62
C ALA A 168 -3.11 -1.44 37.00
N LYS A 169 -1.78 -1.55 37.03
CA LYS A 169 -0.96 -1.42 38.20
C LYS A 169 -0.69 0.06 38.50
N GLU A 170 -0.51 0.38 39.79
CA GLU A 170 -0.18 1.75 40.20
C GLU A 170 1.25 2.16 39.83
N THR A 171 2.17 1.21 39.75
CA THR A 171 3.58 1.43 39.47
C THR A 171 4.04 0.65 38.24
N GLU A 172 5.05 1.18 37.59
CA GLU A 172 5.70 0.47 36.47
C GLU A 172 6.19 -0.91 36.91
N SER A 173 6.02 -1.88 36.01
CA SER A 173 6.58 -3.21 36.21
C SER A 173 8.09 -3.17 35.99
N GLU A 174 8.85 -4.04 36.68
CA GLU A 174 10.26 -4.25 36.37
C GLU A 174 10.44 -4.61 34.89
N LYS A 175 11.55 -4.15 34.28
CA LYS A 175 11.88 -4.46 32.90
C LYS A 175 12.06 -5.97 32.73
N ILE A 176 11.30 -6.54 31.81
CA ILE A 176 11.43 -7.94 31.40
C ILE A 176 12.28 -7.97 30.13
N TYR A 177 13.50 -8.48 30.24
CA TYR A 177 14.38 -8.62 29.08
C TYR A 177 13.98 -9.80 28.22
N LEU A 178 14.05 -9.59 26.90
CA LEU A 178 13.62 -10.56 25.90
C LEU A 178 14.80 -11.03 25.06
N SER A 179 14.80 -12.31 24.74
CA SER A 179 15.60 -12.82 23.63
C SER A 179 14.75 -12.78 22.36
N PRO A 180 15.30 -12.36 21.20
CA PRO A 180 14.53 -12.33 19.96
C PRO A 180 14.04 -13.73 19.56
N LYS A 181 12.76 -13.97 19.82
CA LYS A 181 12.07 -15.24 19.53
C LYS A 181 10.58 -14.97 19.36
N PHE A 182 10.00 -15.61 18.36
CA PHE A 182 8.56 -15.56 18.18
C PHE A 182 7.80 -16.22 19.33
N ILE A 183 6.80 -15.52 19.85
CA ILE A 183 5.83 -16.06 20.79
C ILE A 183 4.50 -16.21 20.05
N LYS A 184 3.82 -17.33 20.29
CA LYS A 184 2.49 -17.56 19.76
C LYS A 184 1.49 -16.62 20.45
N VAL A 185 0.81 -15.81 19.65
CA VAL A 185 -0.31 -15.00 20.16
C VAL A 185 -1.55 -15.89 20.10
N VAL A 186 -2.11 -16.19 21.29
CA VAL A 186 -3.31 -17.03 21.41
C VAL A 186 -4.53 -16.23 20.97
N GLN A 187 -4.73 -16.11 19.68
CA GLN A 187 -6.00 -15.75 19.06
C GLN A 187 -6.23 -16.71 17.92
N SER A 188 -6.91 -17.81 18.20
CA SER A 188 -7.42 -18.68 17.15
C SER A 188 -8.66 -18.00 16.55
N GLN A 189 -8.47 -17.17 15.55
CA GLN A 189 -9.56 -16.80 14.67
C GLN A 189 -9.67 -17.90 13.61
N GLU A 190 -10.84 -18.50 13.47
CA GLU A 190 -11.13 -19.32 12.31
C GLU A 190 -11.42 -18.37 11.15
N GLU A 191 -10.57 -18.40 10.14
CA GLU A 191 -10.77 -17.64 8.90
C GLU A 191 -11.25 -18.60 7.82
N TYR A 192 -12.24 -18.18 7.06
CA TYR A 192 -12.62 -18.86 5.83
C TYR A 192 -11.89 -18.21 4.67
N ILE A 193 -11.28 -19.01 3.83
CA ILE A 193 -10.76 -18.54 2.55
C ILE A 193 -11.61 -19.13 1.45
N ARG A 194 -12.18 -18.25 0.65
CA ARG A 194 -12.88 -18.59 -0.56
C ARG A 194 -12.04 -18.14 -1.76
N ARG A 195 -11.72 -19.09 -2.64
CA ARG A 195 -11.16 -18.81 -3.95
C ARG A 195 -12.01 -19.52 -5.02
N GLY A 196 -12.81 -18.73 -5.73
CA GLY A 196 -13.74 -19.28 -6.71
C GLY A 196 -14.76 -20.21 -6.06
N LYS A 197 -14.68 -21.53 -6.34
CA LYS A 197 -15.58 -22.55 -5.76
C LYS A 197 -14.98 -23.29 -4.56
N ASP A 198 -13.72 -23.03 -4.23
CA ASP A 198 -13.04 -23.71 -3.13
C ASP A 198 -13.19 -22.92 -1.83
N ASP A 199 -14.01 -23.43 -0.94
CA ASP A 199 -14.17 -22.90 0.43
C ASP A 199 -13.30 -23.73 1.38
N ARG A 200 -12.38 -23.08 2.10
CA ARG A 200 -11.56 -23.73 3.11
C ARG A 200 -11.62 -22.99 4.43
N THR A 201 -11.79 -23.73 5.53
CA THR A 201 -11.63 -23.20 6.88
C THR A 201 -10.16 -23.25 7.24
N ILE A 202 -9.60 -22.13 7.69
CA ILE A 202 -8.21 -22.00 8.06
C ILE A 202 -8.13 -21.51 9.49
N ARG A 203 -7.26 -22.17 10.26
CA ARG A 203 -6.85 -21.64 11.56
C ARG A 203 -5.62 -20.78 11.36
N THR A 204 -5.74 -19.50 11.60
CA THR A 204 -4.63 -18.57 11.56
C THR A 204 -3.90 -18.58 12.89
N GLU A 205 -2.61 -18.89 12.85
CA GLU A 205 -1.72 -18.72 13.99
C GLU A 205 -0.91 -17.42 13.79
N LYS A 206 -0.97 -16.54 14.77
CA LYS A 206 -0.14 -15.33 14.80
C LYS A 206 1.01 -15.54 15.77
N ASN A 207 2.23 -15.32 15.27
CA ASN A 207 3.43 -15.26 16.08
C ASN A 207 3.92 -13.81 16.11
N ARG A 208 4.41 -13.36 17.22
CA ARG A 208 4.87 -11.99 17.41
C ARG A 208 6.15 -11.97 18.24
N PHE A 209 7.06 -11.08 17.87
CA PHE A 209 8.09 -10.55 18.74
C PHE A 209 7.94 -9.03 18.79
N ALA A 210 8.00 -8.44 19.99
CA ALA A 210 7.97 -7.00 20.15
C ALA A 210 8.80 -6.61 21.36
N GLY A 211 9.62 -5.58 21.21
CA GLY A 211 10.43 -5.07 22.30
C GLY A 211 11.01 -3.68 22.04
N ILE A 212 11.61 -3.10 23.08
CA ILE A 212 12.23 -1.78 23.09
C ILE A 212 13.71 -1.96 23.36
N ILE A 213 14.55 -1.27 22.62
CA ILE A 213 16.02 -1.25 22.79
C ILE A 213 16.37 -0.40 24.01
N GLU A 214 17.18 -0.95 24.92
CA GLU A 214 17.43 -0.32 26.21
C GLU A 214 18.44 0.84 26.13
N ASN A 215 19.53 0.66 25.41
CA ASN A 215 20.65 1.59 25.38
C ASN A 215 21.16 1.79 23.94
N GLY A 216 22.30 2.50 23.83
CA GLY A 216 23.00 2.70 22.56
C GLY A 216 22.40 3.79 21.69
N GLU A 217 22.82 3.82 20.43
CA GLU A 217 22.34 4.81 19.48
C GLU A 217 20.84 4.70 19.25
N ASN A 218 20.31 3.47 19.27
CA ASN A 218 18.90 3.18 19.02
C ASN A 218 18.08 3.03 20.33
N GLN A 219 18.52 3.66 21.42
CA GLN A 219 17.76 3.65 22.70
C GLN A 219 16.33 4.10 22.51
N GLY A 220 15.38 3.34 23.08
CA GLY A 220 13.95 3.63 23.03
C GLY A 220 13.28 3.26 21.70
N ALA A 221 14.06 2.82 20.70
CA ALA A 221 13.48 2.35 19.45
C ALA A 221 12.72 1.03 19.66
N LYS A 222 11.66 0.85 18.89
CA LYS A 222 10.80 -0.33 18.92
C LYS A 222 11.13 -1.28 17.80
N ILE A 223 11.21 -2.56 18.11
CA ILE A 223 11.26 -3.65 17.13
C ILE A 223 9.97 -4.45 17.25
N LEU A 224 9.35 -4.71 16.10
CA LEU A 224 8.17 -5.54 16.01
C LEU A 224 8.32 -6.49 14.80
N ALA A 225 8.24 -7.79 15.05
CA ALA A 225 8.10 -8.79 14.00
C ALA A 225 6.77 -9.52 14.17
N VAL A 226 6.03 -9.66 13.10
CA VAL A 226 4.74 -10.34 13.09
C VAL A 226 4.76 -11.38 11.98
N GLN A 227 4.39 -12.60 12.34
CA GLN A 227 4.25 -13.69 11.40
C GLN A 227 2.86 -14.27 11.53
N LYS A 228 2.13 -14.25 10.43
CA LYS A 228 0.85 -14.89 10.31
C LYS A 228 1.09 -16.24 9.60
N ASN A 229 0.78 -17.31 10.27
CA ASN A 229 0.88 -18.66 9.72
C ASN A 229 -0.51 -19.19 9.48
N ASP A 230 -0.89 -19.32 8.23
CA ASP A 230 -2.05 -20.11 7.86
C ASP A 230 -1.73 -21.00 6.66
N LYS A 231 -2.60 -21.95 6.36
CA LYS A 231 -2.41 -22.86 5.22
C LYS A 231 -2.67 -22.19 3.85
N ALA A 232 -3.11 -20.95 3.85
CA ALA A 232 -3.44 -20.22 2.64
C ALA A 232 -2.44 -19.09 2.32
N GLY A 233 -1.43 -18.96 3.15
CA GLY A 233 -0.38 -18.00 2.99
C GLY A 233 0.17 -17.55 4.34
N SER A 234 1.46 -17.28 4.40
CA SER A 234 2.13 -16.78 5.60
C SER A 234 2.62 -15.38 5.32
N THR A 235 2.10 -14.40 6.03
CA THR A 235 2.58 -13.03 5.92
C THR A 235 3.58 -12.77 7.02
N SER A 236 4.79 -12.39 6.67
CA SER A 236 5.83 -11.97 7.61
C SER A 236 6.15 -10.50 7.40
N ASN A 237 6.09 -9.75 8.49
CA ASN A 237 6.42 -8.32 8.51
C ASN A 237 7.44 -8.05 9.60
N PHE A 238 8.33 -7.09 9.34
CA PHE A 238 9.30 -6.62 10.32
C PHE A 238 9.28 -5.11 10.36
N PHE A 239 9.31 -4.54 11.57
CA PHE A 239 9.26 -3.11 11.81
C PHE A 239 10.34 -2.71 12.80
N PHE A 240 11.06 -1.66 12.46
CA PHE A 240 11.93 -0.91 13.35
C PHE A 240 11.50 0.55 13.34
N GLN A 241 11.32 1.14 14.51
CA GLN A 241 10.91 2.54 14.62
C GLN A 241 11.63 3.23 15.75
N LYS A 242 12.31 4.36 15.45
CA LYS A 242 12.96 5.26 16.39
C LYS A 242 12.35 6.65 16.24
N GLY A 243 11.96 7.27 17.35
CA GLY A 243 11.38 8.61 17.34
C GLY A 243 10.05 8.73 16.61
N THR A 244 9.76 9.93 16.15
CA THR A 244 8.51 10.27 15.45
C THR A 244 8.81 10.94 14.12
N GLU A 245 8.10 10.54 13.09
CA GLU A 245 8.10 11.17 11.76
C GLU A 245 6.92 12.13 11.65
N PHE A 246 7.11 13.23 10.93
CA PHE A 246 6.01 14.08 10.48
C PHE A 246 5.41 13.50 9.20
N ASP A 247 4.34 12.74 9.36
CA ASP A 247 3.68 12.01 8.29
C ASP A 247 2.49 12.82 7.77
N ASP A 248 2.69 13.55 6.68
CA ASP A 248 1.68 14.41 6.03
C ASP A 248 1.27 13.92 4.64
N TYR A 249 1.75 12.78 4.18
CA TYR A 249 1.40 12.20 2.87
C TYR A 249 1.36 13.25 1.75
N ASN A 250 2.49 13.93 1.49
CA ASN A 250 2.58 15.00 0.49
C ASN A 250 1.60 16.18 0.69
N GLY A 251 1.11 16.37 1.89
CA GLY A 251 0.13 17.42 2.22
C GLY A 251 -1.30 16.93 2.29
N ASP A 252 -1.61 15.74 1.82
CA ASP A 252 -2.98 15.21 1.77
C ASP A 252 -3.64 15.11 3.14
N TYR A 253 -2.85 14.79 4.17
CA TYR A 253 -3.39 14.70 5.53
C TYR A 253 -3.78 16.07 6.09
N MET A 254 -2.94 17.10 5.87
CA MET A 254 -3.29 18.47 6.27
C MET A 254 -4.47 19.00 5.48
N ASP A 255 -4.59 18.68 4.20
CA ASP A 255 -5.74 19.09 3.39
C ASP A 255 -7.03 18.42 3.88
N SER A 256 -6.97 17.15 4.24
CA SER A 256 -8.09 16.44 4.88
C SER A 256 -8.48 17.03 6.24
N ILE A 257 -7.49 17.49 7.02
CA ILE A 257 -7.72 18.19 8.29
C ILE A 257 -8.41 19.54 8.06
N ARG A 258 -7.95 20.31 7.06
CA ARG A 258 -8.56 21.61 6.69
C ARG A 258 -10.00 21.44 6.24
N GLU A 259 -10.25 20.47 5.38
CA GLU A 259 -11.61 20.15 4.94
C GLU A 259 -12.52 19.78 6.12
N ALA A 260 -12.05 18.94 7.04
CA ALA A 260 -12.79 18.60 8.25
C ALA A 260 -13.01 19.81 9.16
N ALA A 261 -12.02 20.70 9.30
CA ALA A 261 -12.14 21.93 10.07
C ALA A 261 -13.16 22.88 9.45
N ASP A 262 -13.23 23.00 8.12
CA ASP A 262 -14.21 23.80 7.40
C ASP A 262 -15.63 23.28 7.66
N GLN A 263 -15.85 21.98 7.52
CA GLN A 263 -17.15 21.36 7.79
C GLN A 263 -17.62 21.58 9.23
N MET A 264 -16.69 21.62 10.18
CA MET A 264 -16.96 21.77 11.61
C MET A 264 -16.88 23.22 12.10
N LYS A 265 -16.55 24.20 11.24
CA LYS A 265 -16.31 25.61 11.59
C LYS A 265 -15.21 25.78 12.66
N MET A 266 -14.12 25.05 12.50
CA MET A 266 -12.98 25.03 13.42
C MET A 266 -11.72 25.68 12.83
N GLN A 267 -11.80 26.40 11.72
CA GLN A 267 -10.64 26.98 11.00
C GLN A 267 -9.79 27.90 11.89
N ASP A 268 -10.44 28.66 12.76
CA ASP A 268 -9.78 29.58 13.69
C ASP A 268 -9.46 29.00 15.07
N SER A 269 -9.64 27.67 15.24
CA SER A 269 -9.35 27.01 16.51
C SER A 269 -7.86 27.06 16.86
N GLU A 270 -7.54 27.05 18.15
CA GLU A 270 -6.15 27.00 18.62
C GLU A 270 -5.43 25.73 18.12
N TRP A 271 -6.17 24.64 17.96
CA TRP A 271 -5.62 23.41 17.40
C TRP A 271 -5.16 23.61 15.94
N MET A 272 -6.01 24.23 15.08
CA MET A 272 -5.64 24.49 13.68
C MET A 272 -4.46 25.45 13.58
N LYS A 273 -4.41 26.51 14.38
CA LYS A 273 -3.25 27.44 14.43
C LYS A 273 -1.97 26.71 14.79
N LYS A 274 -2.03 25.80 15.76
CA LYS A 274 -0.89 24.95 16.14
C LYS A 274 -0.46 24.04 14.99
N ALA A 275 -1.39 23.35 14.34
CA ALA A 275 -1.11 22.45 13.23
C ALA A 275 -0.45 23.17 12.06
N GLU A 276 -0.96 24.34 11.67
CA GLU A 276 -0.36 25.18 10.61
C GLU A 276 1.04 25.66 11.00
N SER A 277 1.24 26.03 12.26
CA SER A 277 2.57 26.42 12.77
C SER A 277 3.57 25.25 12.70
N VAL A 278 3.16 24.05 13.10
CA VAL A 278 3.97 22.82 13.01
C VAL A 278 4.33 22.57 11.54
N LYS A 279 3.35 22.60 10.64
CA LYS A 279 3.61 22.40 9.19
C LYS A 279 4.62 23.42 8.66
N ALA A 280 4.50 24.69 9.02
CA ALA A 280 5.42 25.72 8.58
C ALA A 280 6.86 25.47 9.06
N VAL A 281 7.06 25.00 10.29
CA VAL A 281 8.38 24.60 10.82
C VAL A 281 8.94 23.43 10.03
N VAL A 282 8.16 22.39 9.84
CA VAL A 282 8.55 21.18 9.08
C VAL A 282 8.96 21.53 7.64
N GLU A 283 8.16 22.34 6.95
CA GLU A 283 8.48 22.77 5.58
C GLU A 283 9.78 23.60 5.51
N ASN A 284 10.07 24.41 6.52
CA ASN A 284 11.34 25.15 6.59
C ASN A 284 12.53 24.20 6.78
N ILE A 285 12.38 23.17 7.60
CA ILE A 285 13.43 22.16 7.80
C ILE A 285 13.69 21.41 6.49
N LYS A 286 12.64 20.93 5.80
CA LYS A 286 12.78 20.27 4.49
C LYS A 286 13.53 21.16 3.48
N LYS A 287 13.15 22.43 3.35
CA LYS A 287 13.75 23.40 2.42
C LYS A 287 15.19 23.76 2.74
N SER A 288 15.57 23.75 4.00
CA SER A 288 16.93 24.11 4.44
C SER A 288 17.92 22.94 4.40
N SER A 289 17.43 21.72 4.23
CA SER A 289 18.25 20.52 4.22
C SER A 289 19.18 20.48 3.00
N ARG A 290 20.40 19.99 3.24
CA ARG A 290 21.37 19.64 2.20
C ARG A 290 21.49 18.13 2.00
N PHE A 291 20.88 17.35 2.86
CA PHE A 291 20.85 15.89 2.74
C PHE A 291 20.04 15.49 1.51
N SER A 292 20.62 14.68 0.64
CA SER A 292 20.04 14.31 -0.65
C SER A 292 19.37 12.93 -0.61
N LYS A 293 18.46 12.69 -1.54
CA LYS A 293 17.83 11.36 -1.69
C LYS A 293 18.83 10.30 -2.12
N GLU A 294 19.88 10.68 -2.86
CA GLU A 294 20.95 9.79 -3.29
C GLU A 294 21.74 9.29 -2.07
N GLU A 295 22.09 10.19 -1.14
CA GLU A 295 22.77 9.82 0.12
C GLU A 295 21.87 8.93 0.99
N ALA A 296 20.58 9.26 1.06
CA ALA A 296 19.58 8.41 1.75
C ALA A 296 19.50 7.01 1.12
N GLY A 297 19.44 6.94 -0.21
CA GLY A 297 19.43 5.69 -0.96
C GLY A 297 20.66 4.82 -0.73
N GLU A 298 21.86 5.42 -0.65
CA GLU A 298 23.10 4.66 -0.36
C GLU A 298 23.12 4.11 1.07
N LYS A 299 22.60 4.85 2.06
CA LYS A 299 22.45 4.35 3.44
C LYS A 299 21.46 3.17 3.49
N ALA A 300 20.33 3.27 2.80
CA ALA A 300 19.35 2.19 2.72
C ALA A 300 19.93 0.93 2.04
N LYS A 301 20.67 1.08 0.93
CA LYS A 301 21.34 -0.03 0.25
C LYS A 301 22.39 -0.71 1.11
N LEU A 302 23.12 0.07 1.94
CA LEU A 302 24.08 -0.49 2.89
C LEU A 302 23.36 -1.35 3.93
N MET A 303 22.28 -0.84 4.51
CA MET A 303 21.44 -1.59 5.43
C MET A 303 20.93 -2.90 4.79
N PHE A 304 20.37 -2.84 3.57
CA PHE A 304 19.87 -4.04 2.89
C PHE A 304 20.92 -5.14 2.75
N ARG A 305 22.17 -4.77 2.45
CA ARG A 305 23.26 -5.75 2.40
C ARG A 305 23.55 -6.37 3.76
N GLN A 306 23.48 -5.57 4.84
CA GLN A 306 23.79 -6.04 6.20
C GLN A 306 22.69 -6.95 6.78
N ILE A 307 21.43 -6.67 6.46
CA ILE A 307 20.31 -7.51 6.89
C ILE A 307 19.96 -8.63 5.90
N ASN A 308 20.78 -8.84 4.87
CA ASN A 308 20.52 -9.83 3.80
C ASN A 308 19.13 -9.67 3.15
N ALA A 309 18.68 -8.43 2.98
CA ALA A 309 17.45 -8.17 2.25
C ALA A 309 17.56 -8.65 0.79
N PRO A 310 16.49 -9.12 0.17
CA PRO A 310 16.51 -9.46 -1.24
C PRO A 310 16.80 -8.23 -2.11
N LYS A 311 16.97 -8.45 -3.41
CA LYS A 311 17.16 -7.33 -4.33
C LYS A 311 15.90 -6.48 -4.37
N MET A 312 16.00 -5.27 -3.83
CA MET A 312 14.96 -4.26 -3.80
C MET A 312 15.33 -3.11 -4.75
N VAL A 313 14.33 -2.50 -5.35
CA VAL A 313 14.48 -1.35 -6.27
C VAL A 313 13.70 -0.17 -5.70
N LEU A 314 14.34 0.99 -5.66
CA LEU A 314 13.69 2.25 -5.28
C LEU A 314 12.67 2.63 -6.36
N GLU A 315 11.42 2.79 -5.97
CA GLU A 315 10.35 3.21 -6.87
C GLU A 315 9.96 4.66 -6.62
N ASP A 316 9.86 5.02 -5.33
CA ASP A 316 9.38 6.34 -4.96
C ASP A 316 10.07 6.86 -3.68
N PHE A 317 9.96 8.15 -3.42
CA PHE A 317 10.51 8.80 -2.24
C PHE A 317 9.72 10.04 -1.86
N GLU A 318 9.69 10.32 -0.57
CA GLU A 318 9.07 11.52 -0.02
C GLU A 318 10.03 12.25 0.91
N PRO A 319 10.21 13.58 0.76
CA PRO A 319 10.91 14.37 1.76
C PRO A 319 10.11 14.43 3.05
N THR A 320 10.74 14.18 4.18
CA THR A 320 10.07 14.20 5.49
C THR A 320 10.95 14.81 6.57
N VAL A 321 10.42 14.93 7.78
CA VAL A 321 11.16 15.37 8.97
C VAL A 321 10.96 14.37 10.08
N TRP A 322 12.03 14.05 10.77
CA TRP A 322 12.05 13.14 11.88
C TRP A 322 12.50 13.85 13.18
N SER A 323 11.95 13.42 14.32
CA SER A 323 12.35 13.85 15.66
C SER A 323 12.71 12.66 16.54
N PRO A 324 13.71 12.76 17.41
CA PRO A 324 14.04 11.71 18.36
C PRO A 324 12.97 11.50 19.45
N GLU A 325 12.00 12.40 19.56
CA GLU A 325 10.93 12.29 20.54
C GLU A 325 9.93 11.20 20.15
N ASN A 326 9.62 10.29 21.08
CA ASN A 326 8.55 9.29 20.94
C ASN A 326 7.21 9.87 21.44
N LYS A 327 6.65 10.82 20.69
CA LYS A 327 5.39 11.49 21.01
C LYS A 327 4.44 11.46 19.83
N ASP A 328 3.19 11.85 20.08
CA ASP A 328 2.27 12.19 19.00
C ASP A 328 2.86 13.34 18.17
N MET A 329 2.78 13.29 16.84
CA MET A 329 3.43 14.28 15.96
C MET A 329 2.96 15.72 16.21
N TRP A 330 1.76 15.91 16.77
CA TRP A 330 1.22 17.23 17.15
C TRP A 330 1.72 17.71 18.53
N GLU A 331 2.43 16.86 19.27
CA GLU A 331 3.03 17.17 20.59
C GLU A 331 4.56 17.27 20.54
N VAL A 332 5.17 16.91 19.39
CA VAL A 332 6.62 16.98 19.18
C VAL A 332 7.10 18.43 19.05
N ASP A 333 8.26 18.73 19.62
CA ASP A 333 9.00 19.97 19.30
C ASP A 333 9.79 19.79 18.01
N TRP A 334 9.19 20.17 16.91
CA TRP A 334 9.80 20.05 15.57
C TRP A 334 10.98 21.01 15.33
N SER A 335 11.23 21.98 16.21
CA SER A 335 12.38 22.90 16.06
C SER A 335 13.74 22.17 16.10
N THR A 336 13.77 20.97 16.69
CA THR A 336 14.93 20.07 16.76
C THR A 336 14.87 18.91 15.76
N GLY A 337 13.93 18.95 14.83
CA GLY A 337 13.74 17.90 13.83
C GLY A 337 14.86 17.85 12.79
N GLU A 338 15.10 16.65 12.26
CA GLU A 338 16.04 16.39 11.17
C GLU A 338 15.27 16.14 9.87
N ALA A 339 15.68 16.79 8.78
CA ALA A 339 15.19 16.45 7.45
C ALA A 339 15.67 15.07 7.01
N GLY A 340 14.82 14.38 6.29
CA GLY A 340 15.12 13.05 5.76
C GLY A 340 14.26 12.71 4.55
N TYR A 341 14.35 11.47 4.18
CA TYR A 341 13.54 10.89 3.11
C TYR A 341 12.91 9.60 3.57
N ARG A 342 11.62 9.43 3.29
CA ARG A 342 10.95 8.13 3.27
C ARG A 342 11.14 7.56 1.86
N LEU A 343 11.76 6.39 1.78
CA LEU A 343 12.11 5.72 0.55
C LEU A 343 11.27 4.44 0.42
N TYR A 344 10.64 4.24 -0.74
CA TYR A 344 9.78 3.10 -1.02
C TYR A 344 10.49 2.14 -1.96
N TYR A 345 10.81 0.96 -1.45
CA TYR A 345 11.51 -0.08 -2.19
C TYR A 345 10.61 -1.28 -2.42
N TYR A 346 10.59 -1.79 -3.63
CA TYR A 346 9.83 -2.98 -4.00
C TYR A 346 10.76 -4.09 -4.49
N ARG A 347 10.27 -5.32 -4.44
CA ARG A 347 10.98 -6.46 -5.02
C ARG A 347 11.40 -6.14 -6.45
N GLY A 348 12.67 -6.35 -6.80
CA GLY A 348 13.20 -6.01 -8.11
C GLY A 348 13.66 -7.21 -8.91
N ILE A 349 13.34 -7.21 -10.19
CA ILE A 349 13.88 -8.15 -11.19
C ILE A 349 14.62 -7.34 -12.26
N GLU A 350 15.89 -7.65 -12.51
CA GLU A 350 16.71 -6.93 -13.50
C GLU A 350 16.68 -5.39 -13.36
N GLY A 351 16.46 -4.90 -12.13
CA GLY A 351 16.37 -3.47 -11.85
C GLY A 351 14.99 -2.86 -12.05
N ILE A 352 13.99 -3.66 -12.40
CA ILE A 352 12.60 -3.23 -12.54
C ILE A 352 11.86 -3.59 -11.25
N PRO A 353 11.17 -2.64 -10.60
CA PRO A 353 10.42 -2.91 -9.39
C PRO A 353 9.13 -3.69 -9.69
N ALA A 354 8.69 -4.45 -8.70
CA ALA A 354 7.34 -4.98 -8.70
C ALA A 354 6.36 -3.82 -8.43
N TYR A 355 5.26 -3.81 -9.17
CA TYR A 355 4.21 -2.84 -8.97
C TYR A 355 3.51 -3.08 -7.63
N TRP A 356 3.42 -2.05 -6.83
CA TRP A 356 2.62 -2.02 -5.62
C TRP A 356 1.18 -1.60 -5.97
N ALA A 357 0.36 -2.57 -6.33
CA ALA A 357 -1.07 -2.32 -6.28
C ALA A 357 -1.45 -2.35 -4.80
N ASN A 358 -1.88 -1.24 -4.26
CA ASN A 358 -2.60 -1.22 -2.99
C ASN A 358 -3.83 -2.10 -3.15
N GLY A 359 -3.67 -3.39 -2.89
CA GLY A 359 -4.80 -4.30 -2.82
C GLY A 359 -5.73 -3.76 -1.75
N ILE A 360 -6.86 -3.23 -2.18
CA ILE A 360 -7.84 -2.64 -1.27
C ILE A 360 -8.37 -3.78 -0.43
N THR A 361 -7.88 -3.85 0.81
CA THR A 361 -8.58 -4.62 1.83
C THR A 361 -9.82 -3.81 2.19
N TYR A 362 -10.98 -4.29 1.84
CA TYR A 362 -12.23 -3.69 2.28
C TYR A 362 -12.94 -4.63 3.24
N ASP A 363 -13.44 -4.05 4.31
CA ASP A 363 -14.19 -4.75 5.34
C ASP A 363 -15.69 -4.47 5.15
N THR A 364 -16.47 -5.54 5.07
CA THR A 364 -17.88 -5.48 5.35
C THR A 364 -18.13 -5.94 6.79
N PRO A 365 -19.30 -5.67 7.41
CA PRO A 365 -19.57 -6.14 8.76
C PRO A 365 -19.39 -7.66 8.96
N GLU A 366 -19.42 -8.42 7.87
CA GLU A 366 -19.41 -9.87 7.88
C GLU A 366 -18.15 -10.48 7.25
N GLN A 367 -17.39 -9.73 6.47
CA GLN A 367 -16.31 -10.28 5.65
C GLN A 367 -15.19 -9.26 5.39
N THR A 368 -13.95 -9.72 5.48
CA THR A 368 -12.77 -8.98 5.04
C THR A 368 -12.29 -9.54 3.71
N TYR A 369 -12.12 -8.68 2.72
CA TYR A 369 -11.55 -9.04 1.42
C TYR A 369 -10.11 -8.55 1.38
N SER A 370 -9.17 -9.44 1.08
CA SER A 370 -7.76 -9.08 0.94
C SER A 370 -7.13 -9.80 -0.25
N PRO A 371 -6.11 -9.21 -0.88
CA PRO A 371 -5.34 -9.91 -1.90
C PRO A 371 -4.81 -11.25 -1.36
N PRO A 372 -4.78 -12.32 -2.18
CA PRO A 372 -4.29 -13.63 -1.74
C PRO A 372 -2.80 -13.64 -1.45
N PHE A 373 -2.06 -12.75 -2.07
CA PHE A 373 -0.62 -12.61 -1.92
C PHE A 373 -0.27 -11.14 -1.67
N GLY A 374 0.41 -10.89 -0.54
CA GLY A 374 0.89 -9.55 -0.21
C GLY A 374 2.11 -9.18 -1.05
N GLN A 375 2.10 -7.98 -1.60
CA GLN A 375 3.26 -7.47 -2.34
C GLN A 375 4.37 -7.08 -1.36
N GLU A 376 5.59 -7.55 -1.60
CA GLU A 376 6.75 -7.22 -0.76
C GLU A 376 7.21 -5.79 -0.99
N CYS A 377 7.28 -5.03 0.10
CA CYS A 377 7.80 -3.69 0.08
C CYS A 377 8.61 -3.39 1.35
N ILE A 378 9.61 -2.53 1.21
CA ILE A 378 10.38 -1.99 2.34
C ILE A 378 10.32 -0.47 2.26
N GLU A 379 9.70 0.14 3.26
CA GLU A 379 9.74 1.58 3.47
C GLU A 379 10.87 1.90 4.45
N VAL A 380 11.71 2.86 4.12
CA VAL A 380 12.85 3.23 4.96
C VAL A 380 12.86 4.73 5.18
N LEU A 381 12.78 5.15 6.43
CA LEU A 381 13.00 6.54 6.80
C LEU A 381 14.50 6.76 7.11
N VAL A 382 15.11 7.63 6.35
CA VAL A 382 16.55 7.92 6.42
C VAL A 382 16.79 9.40 6.62
N THR A 383 17.59 9.76 7.62
CA THR A 383 18.10 11.12 7.81
C THR A 383 19.62 11.15 7.62
N GLU A 384 20.22 12.35 7.73
CA GLU A 384 21.68 12.48 7.72
C GLU A 384 22.35 11.62 8.80
N THR A 385 21.73 11.48 9.97
CA THR A 385 22.25 10.71 11.10
C THR A 385 21.96 9.21 11.04
N GLY A 386 21.24 8.71 10.02
CA GLY A 386 21.06 7.26 9.81
C GLY A 386 19.62 6.81 9.56
N ILE A 387 19.42 5.50 9.69
CA ILE A 387 18.10 4.85 9.54
C ILE A 387 17.26 5.12 10.80
N LYS A 388 16.02 5.60 10.60
CA LYS A 388 15.10 5.94 11.68
C LYS A 388 13.89 5.01 11.75
N GLN A 389 13.46 4.51 10.60
CA GLN A 389 12.36 3.57 10.52
C GLN A 389 12.57 2.60 9.36
N VAL A 390 12.15 1.37 9.58
CA VAL A 390 12.07 0.34 8.54
C VAL A 390 10.76 -0.38 8.70
N ASP A 391 9.94 -0.36 7.67
CA ASP A 391 8.67 -1.08 7.60
C ASP A 391 8.78 -2.09 6.44
N TRP A 392 9.12 -3.34 6.76
CA TRP A 392 9.22 -4.40 5.77
C TRP A 392 7.95 -5.25 5.79
N TYR A 393 7.17 -5.10 4.75
CA TYR A 393 5.89 -5.77 4.58
C TYR A 393 5.99 -6.98 3.66
N ASN A 394 5.20 -8.01 3.95
CA ASN A 394 4.91 -9.14 3.07
C ASN A 394 6.18 -9.80 2.51
N MET A 395 7.12 -10.13 3.39
CA MET A 395 8.37 -10.77 2.99
C MET A 395 8.10 -11.98 2.10
N SER A 396 8.83 -12.07 1.00
CA SER A 396 8.65 -13.13 0.01
C SER A 396 9.99 -13.80 -0.37
N GLU A 397 9.90 -15.01 -0.86
CA GLU A 397 11.06 -15.74 -1.40
C GLU A 397 10.76 -16.38 -2.76
N LYS A 398 11.78 -16.44 -3.59
CA LYS A 398 11.69 -17.09 -4.89
C LYS A 398 11.71 -18.60 -4.71
N VAL A 399 10.67 -19.26 -5.25
CA VAL A 399 10.59 -20.74 -5.26
C VAL A 399 11.40 -21.29 -6.43
N LYS A 400 11.11 -20.79 -7.65
CA LYS A 400 11.80 -21.21 -8.88
C LYS A 400 11.72 -20.13 -9.96
N THR A 401 12.53 -20.27 -10.99
CA THR A 401 12.32 -19.56 -12.26
C THR A 401 11.36 -20.39 -13.11
N VAL A 402 10.22 -19.82 -13.45
CA VAL A 402 9.22 -20.43 -14.35
C VAL A 402 9.70 -20.29 -15.80
N ALA A 403 10.21 -19.12 -16.16
CA ALA A 403 10.86 -18.86 -17.44
C ALA A 403 12.04 -17.90 -17.24
N GLU A 404 13.17 -18.18 -17.90
CA GLU A 404 14.37 -17.33 -17.83
C GLU A 404 14.23 -16.08 -18.67
N ASN A 405 13.55 -16.19 -19.80
CA ASN A 405 13.27 -15.07 -20.70
C ASN A 405 11.96 -15.35 -21.43
N THR A 406 11.08 -14.33 -21.47
CA THR A 406 9.75 -14.46 -22.04
C THR A 406 9.61 -13.65 -23.32
N LYS A 407 8.74 -14.12 -24.21
CA LYS A 407 8.31 -13.34 -25.37
C LYS A 407 7.25 -12.35 -24.93
N LEU A 408 7.52 -11.07 -25.13
CA LEU A 408 6.58 -10.00 -24.83
C LEU A 408 5.77 -9.63 -26.08
N LEU A 409 4.55 -9.17 -25.87
CA LEU A 409 3.74 -8.55 -26.91
C LEU A 409 4.37 -7.22 -27.37
N SER A 410 4.09 -6.81 -28.59
CA SER A 410 4.45 -5.49 -29.08
C SER A 410 3.70 -4.39 -28.32
N PHE A 411 4.27 -3.20 -28.26
CA PHE A 411 3.59 -2.07 -27.60
C PHE A 411 2.26 -1.71 -28.29
N ASP A 412 2.14 -1.89 -29.59
CA ASP A 412 0.88 -1.68 -30.33
C ASP A 412 -0.23 -2.65 -29.88
N GLU A 413 0.11 -3.91 -29.60
CA GLU A 413 -0.84 -4.88 -29.05
C GLU A 413 -1.23 -4.49 -27.62
N ILE A 414 -0.27 -4.11 -26.80
CA ILE A 414 -0.51 -3.65 -25.41
C ILE A 414 -1.40 -2.41 -25.40
N LYS A 415 -1.07 -1.39 -26.21
CA LYS A 415 -1.85 -0.17 -26.36
C LYS A 415 -3.30 -0.46 -26.76
N THR A 416 -3.49 -1.34 -27.72
CA THR A 416 -4.82 -1.76 -28.16
C THR A 416 -5.63 -2.37 -27.02
N ARG A 417 -5.01 -3.22 -26.19
CA ARG A 417 -5.66 -3.82 -25.02
C ARG A 417 -6.00 -2.79 -23.96
N ALA A 418 -5.09 -1.83 -23.71
CA ALA A 418 -5.35 -0.73 -22.76
C ALA A 418 -6.56 0.11 -23.19
N PHE A 419 -6.66 0.47 -24.47
CA PHE A 419 -7.80 1.21 -25.00
C PHE A 419 -9.12 0.42 -24.93
N GLN A 420 -9.08 -0.88 -25.21
CA GLN A 420 -10.24 -1.76 -25.06
C GLN A 420 -10.71 -1.83 -23.61
N HIS A 421 -9.77 -1.90 -22.65
CA HIS A 421 -10.08 -1.92 -21.22
C HIS A 421 -10.81 -0.64 -20.79
N LEU A 422 -10.27 0.53 -21.11
CA LEU A 422 -10.90 1.82 -20.77
C LEU A 422 -12.31 1.94 -21.34
N LYS A 423 -12.52 1.52 -22.58
CA LYS A 423 -13.86 1.48 -23.20
C LYS A 423 -14.82 0.53 -22.45
N TYR A 424 -14.34 -0.67 -22.12
CA TYR A 424 -15.17 -1.67 -21.44
C TYR A 424 -15.60 -1.23 -20.06
N THR A 425 -14.71 -0.60 -19.30
CA THR A 425 -15.00 -0.09 -17.94
C THR A 425 -16.16 0.91 -17.98
N ILE A 426 -16.19 1.79 -18.98
CA ILE A 426 -17.29 2.77 -19.10
C ILE A 426 -18.60 2.10 -19.50
N VAL A 427 -18.58 1.18 -20.47
CA VAL A 427 -19.80 0.47 -20.89
C VAL A 427 -20.41 -0.30 -19.72
N LYS A 428 -19.60 -0.94 -18.88
CA LYS A 428 -20.08 -1.68 -17.70
C LYS A 428 -20.73 -0.75 -16.67
N THR A 429 -20.13 0.40 -16.40
CA THR A 429 -20.67 1.35 -15.42
C THR A 429 -21.92 2.06 -15.88
N THR A 430 -22.12 2.22 -17.18
CA THR A 430 -23.29 2.91 -17.76
C THR A 430 -24.49 2.00 -17.97
N THR A 431 -24.31 0.67 -18.07
CA THR A 431 -25.43 -0.28 -18.24
C THR A 431 -26.16 -0.60 -16.96
N ASP A 432 -25.55 -0.39 -15.79
CA ASP A 432 -26.17 -0.68 -14.48
C ASP A 432 -27.03 0.49 -13.94
N GLN A 433 -27.00 1.63 -14.56
CA GLN A 433 -27.87 2.76 -14.18
C GLN A 433 -28.52 3.34 -15.41
N ASP A 434 -29.80 3.55 -15.40
CA ASP A 434 -30.72 4.15 -16.40
C ASP A 434 -30.19 5.33 -17.24
N VAL A 435 -28.95 5.28 -17.70
CA VAL A 435 -28.35 6.27 -18.59
C VAL A 435 -28.79 5.99 -20.02
N LYS A 436 -30.07 6.21 -20.30
CA LYS A 436 -30.59 6.38 -21.66
C LYS A 436 -30.19 7.73 -22.26
N SER A 437 -29.02 8.30 -21.91
CA SER A 437 -28.61 9.56 -22.53
C SER A 437 -27.48 9.32 -23.53
N SER A 438 -27.80 9.48 -24.78
CA SER A 438 -26.88 9.56 -25.92
C SER A 438 -25.89 10.75 -25.85
N SER A 439 -25.74 11.36 -24.68
CA SER A 439 -24.94 12.58 -24.47
C SER A 439 -23.77 12.43 -23.49
N LEU A 440 -23.59 11.24 -22.86
CA LEU A 440 -22.44 11.04 -21.94
C LEU A 440 -21.16 10.93 -22.76
N LYS A 441 -20.22 11.81 -22.47
CA LYS A 441 -18.87 11.78 -23.02
C LYS A 441 -17.85 11.61 -21.92
N VAL A 442 -16.95 10.68 -22.09
CA VAL A 442 -15.91 10.35 -21.12
C VAL A 442 -14.55 10.44 -21.83
N PRO A 443 -13.91 11.61 -21.78
CA PRO A 443 -12.53 11.75 -22.22
C PRO A 443 -11.58 11.16 -21.16
N PHE A 444 -10.68 10.30 -21.60
CA PHE A 444 -9.55 9.84 -20.80
C PHE A 444 -8.27 10.52 -21.26
N VAL A 445 -7.43 10.85 -20.30
CA VAL A 445 -6.05 11.28 -20.53
C VAL A 445 -5.14 10.26 -19.86
N ILE A 446 -4.35 9.54 -20.65
CA ILE A 446 -3.29 8.69 -20.10
C ILE A 446 -2.14 9.63 -19.74
N SER A 447 -1.84 9.71 -18.44
CA SER A 447 -0.85 10.63 -17.88
C SER A 447 0.47 9.97 -17.52
N ASP A 448 0.50 8.62 -17.42
CA ASP A 448 1.72 7.87 -17.15
C ASP A 448 1.65 6.45 -17.72
N VAL A 449 2.80 5.93 -18.14
CA VAL A 449 2.96 4.55 -18.63
C VAL A 449 4.31 4.01 -18.17
N ARG A 450 4.29 2.91 -17.45
CA ARG A 450 5.48 2.29 -16.85
C ARG A 450 5.56 0.81 -17.15
N PHE A 451 6.77 0.30 -17.36
CA PHE A 451 7.01 -1.14 -17.43
C PHE A 451 7.43 -1.64 -16.04
N ARG A 452 6.70 -2.61 -15.49
CA ARG A 452 6.87 -3.13 -14.12
C ARG A 452 6.73 -4.66 -14.10
N TYR A 453 6.86 -5.22 -12.91
CA TYR A 453 6.42 -6.59 -12.62
C TYR A 453 5.19 -6.54 -11.72
N ALA A 454 4.33 -7.57 -11.81
CA ALA A 454 3.19 -7.70 -10.90
C ALA A 454 3.03 -9.13 -10.41
N TYR A 455 2.54 -9.26 -9.17
CA TYR A 455 2.19 -10.55 -8.60
C TYR A 455 0.82 -10.97 -9.12
N ILE A 456 0.75 -12.18 -9.68
CA ILE A 456 -0.50 -12.83 -10.04
C ILE A 456 -0.55 -14.20 -9.36
N PRO A 457 -1.72 -14.68 -8.88
CA PRO A 457 -1.82 -15.99 -8.25
C PRO A 457 -1.36 -17.11 -9.17
N ALA A 458 -0.55 -18.04 -8.64
CA ALA A 458 -0.22 -19.25 -9.34
C ALA A 458 -1.45 -20.18 -9.42
N GLN A 459 -1.57 -20.94 -10.53
CA GLN A 459 -2.78 -21.73 -10.80
C GLN A 459 -3.06 -22.83 -9.78
N GLU A 460 -2.01 -23.43 -9.25
CA GLU A 460 -2.13 -24.71 -8.52
C GLU A 460 -2.12 -24.53 -7.00
N THR A 461 -1.70 -23.38 -6.50
CA THR A 461 -1.55 -23.14 -5.06
C THR A 461 -2.08 -21.77 -4.64
N LEU A 462 -2.69 -21.72 -3.46
CA LEU A 462 -3.09 -20.44 -2.84
C LEU A 462 -1.88 -19.67 -2.26
N GLU A 463 -0.76 -20.36 -2.08
CA GLU A 463 0.40 -19.87 -1.35
C GLU A 463 1.43 -19.21 -2.26
N ASN A 464 1.36 -19.48 -3.57
CA ASN A 464 2.35 -19.00 -4.53
C ASN A 464 1.72 -17.96 -5.48
N ALA A 465 2.57 -17.04 -5.92
CA ALA A 465 2.26 -16.09 -6.98
C ALA A 465 3.33 -16.15 -8.06
N TRP A 466 2.96 -15.81 -9.28
CA TRP A 466 3.93 -15.54 -10.33
C TRP A 466 4.20 -14.05 -10.42
N LEU A 467 5.47 -13.70 -10.49
CA LEU A 467 5.92 -12.34 -10.74
C LEU A 467 6.16 -12.21 -12.24
N VAL A 468 5.26 -11.50 -12.91
CA VAL A 468 5.19 -11.39 -14.37
C VAL A 468 5.42 -9.96 -14.85
N PRO A 469 6.01 -9.76 -16.04
CA PRO A 469 6.16 -8.42 -16.61
C PRO A 469 4.81 -7.84 -17.02
N VAL A 470 4.60 -6.56 -16.74
CA VAL A 470 3.36 -5.83 -17.01
C VAL A 470 3.63 -4.42 -17.50
N TRP A 471 2.64 -3.86 -18.18
CA TRP A 471 2.54 -2.43 -18.42
C TRP A 471 1.52 -1.83 -17.48
N VAL A 472 1.90 -0.78 -16.77
CA VAL A 472 1.04 0.00 -15.87
C VAL A 472 0.65 1.26 -16.61
N PHE A 473 -0.64 1.56 -16.65
CA PHE A 473 -1.20 2.76 -17.22
C PHE A 473 -1.92 3.56 -16.15
N VAL A 474 -1.71 4.87 -16.14
CA VAL A 474 -2.45 5.80 -15.30
C VAL A 474 -3.32 6.65 -16.19
N ALA A 475 -4.63 6.57 -16.00
CA ALA A 475 -5.62 7.30 -16.78
C ALA A 475 -6.49 8.19 -15.90
N ASN A 476 -6.64 9.44 -16.29
CA ASN A 476 -7.53 10.39 -15.66
C ASN A 476 -8.76 10.60 -16.55
N SER A 477 -9.94 10.72 -15.99
CA SER A 477 -11.14 11.02 -16.76
C SER A 477 -11.95 12.14 -16.13
N LYS A 478 -12.55 12.97 -16.99
CA LYS A 478 -13.53 13.96 -16.60
C LYS A 478 -14.88 13.57 -17.19
N TYR A 479 -15.87 13.43 -16.36
CA TYR A 479 -17.24 13.24 -16.84
C TYR A 479 -17.90 14.57 -17.06
N VAL A 480 -18.55 14.69 -18.22
CA VAL A 480 -19.46 15.81 -18.46
C VAL A 480 -20.87 15.24 -18.44
N GLU A 481 -21.57 15.46 -17.35
CA GLU A 481 -22.98 15.14 -17.23
C GLU A 481 -23.82 16.37 -17.60
N SER A 482 -24.83 16.17 -18.44
CA SER A 482 -25.80 17.21 -18.72
C SER A 482 -27.09 16.92 -17.94
N GLN A 483 -27.34 17.69 -16.88
CA GLN A 483 -28.62 17.69 -16.18
C GLN A 483 -29.38 18.99 -16.49
N ASN A 484 -30.63 18.86 -17.01
CA ASN A 484 -31.48 20.00 -17.34
C ASN A 484 -30.85 21.06 -18.27
N GLY A 485 -29.97 20.62 -19.18
CA GLY A 485 -29.28 21.51 -20.14
C GLY A 485 -28.08 22.24 -19.56
N GLN A 486 -27.69 21.97 -18.32
CA GLN A 486 -26.43 22.43 -17.74
C GLN A 486 -25.41 21.28 -17.73
N ALA A 487 -24.19 21.57 -18.18
CA ALA A 487 -23.09 20.63 -18.12
C ALA A 487 -22.38 20.73 -16.76
N PHE A 488 -22.26 19.59 -16.08
CA PHE A 488 -21.47 19.46 -14.84
C PHE A 488 -20.23 18.64 -15.15
N GLU A 489 -19.05 19.19 -14.89
CA GLU A 489 -17.80 18.43 -14.94
C GLU A 489 -17.58 17.77 -13.58
N THR A 490 -17.49 16.46 -13.57
CA THR A 490 -17.08 15.68 -12.40
C THR A 490 -15.75 14.98 -12.72
N GLU A 491 -14.73 15.23 -11.93
CA GLU A 491 -13.48 14.49 -12.04
C GLU A 491 -13.67 13.09 -11.45
N LYS A 492 -13.36 12.06 -12.25
CA LYS A 492 -13.23 10.70 -11.73
C LYS A 492 -11.84 10.54 -11.11
N PRO A 493 -11.72 9.82 -10.00
CA PRO A 493 -10.41 9.43 -9.48
C PRO A 493 -9.55 8.77 -10.56
N THR A 494 -8.26 9.01 -10.47
CA THR A 494 -7.25 8.38 -11.34
C THR A 494 -7.45 6.87 -11.38
N ASP A 495 -7.53 6.32 -12.59
CA ASP A 495 -7.66 4.87 -12.81
C ASP A 495 -6.27 4.33 -13.17
N GLU A 496 -5.71 3.52 -12.29
CA GLU A 496 -4.44 2.85 -12.52
C GLU A 496 -4.72 1.38 -12.80
N PHE A 497 -4.26 0.90 -13.95
CA PHE A 497 -4.54 -0.46 -14.40
C PHE A 497 -3.34 -1.13 -15.08
N LEU A 498 -3.34 -2.44 -15.06
CA LEU A 498 -2.23 -3.26 -15.51
C LEU A 498 -2.63 -4.15 -16.69
N ILE A 499 -1.77 -4.15 -17.71
CA ILE A 499 -1.85 -5.07 -18.84
C ILE A 499 -0.65 -6.03 -18.79
N ASN A 500 -0.93 -7.33 -18.75
CA ASN A 500 0.09 -8.36 -18.78
C ASN A 500 0.87 -8.29 -20.09
N ALA A 501 2.18 -8.12 -20.00
CA ALA A 501 3.04 -7.98 -21.17
C ALA A 501 3.21 -9.28 -21.97
N LEU A 502 2.80 -10.43 -21.42
CA LEU A 502 2.94 -11.74 -22.06
C LEU A 502 1.75 -12.07 -22.98
N ASP A 503 0.53 -11.76 -22.55
CA ASP A 503 -0.68 -12.18 -23.26
C ASP A 503 -1.72 -11.06 -23.45
N GLY A 504 -1.43 -9.84 -22.97
CA GLY A 504 -2.32 -8.69 -23.09
C GLY A 504 -3.56 -8.75 -22.21
N SER A 505 -3.63 -9.67 -21.26
CA SER A 505 -4.75 -9.73 -20.31
C SER A 505 -4.70 -8.56 -19.33
N TYR A 506 -5.87 -8.06 -18.95
CA TYR A 506 -6.01 -7.13 -17.84
C TYR A 506 -5.76 -7.85 -16.51
N ILE A 507 -4.95 -7.25 -15.66
CA ILE A 507 -4.70 -7.71 -14.30
C ILE A 507 -5.45 -6.79 -13.35
N ASP A 508 -6.50 -7.33 -12.73
CA ASP A 508 -7.22 -6.65 -11.67
C ASP A 508 -6.66 -7.15 -10.33
N ALA A 509 -5.91 -6.29 -9.66
CA ALA A 509 -5.34 -6.61 -8.35
C ALA A 509 -6.42 -6.88 -7.29
N ASN A 510 -7.65 -6.38 -7.50
CA ASN A 510 -8.78 -6.56 -6.62
C ASN A 510 -9.67 -7.75 -6.99
N ALA A 511 -9.51 -8.33 -8.19
CA ALA A 511 -10.34 -9.45 -8.66
C ALA A 511 -9.96 -10.81 -8.06
N TYR A 512 -8.92 -10.85 -7.29
CA TYR A 512 -8.51 -12.06 -6.59
C TYR A 512 -9.22 -12.14 -5.25
N ASP A 513 -10.51 -12.50 -5.31
CA ASP A 513 -11.36 -12.66 -4.13
C ASP A 513 -10.84 -13.78 -3.23
N VAL A 514 -9.88 -13.48 -2.39
CA VAL A 514 -9.70 -14.23 -1.16
C VAL A 514 -10.58 -13.56 -0.12
N VAL A 515 -11.74 -14.13 0.07
CA VAL A 515 -12.65 -13.70 1.13
C VAL A 515 -12.19 -14.32 2.43
N ARG A 516 -11.74 -13.49 3.35
CA ARG A 516 -11.51 -13.89 4.75
C ARG A 516 -12.76 -13.56 5.54
N MET A 517 -13.41 -14.58 6.08
CA MET A 517 -14.53 -14.41 6.99
C MET A 517 -14.05 -14.76 8.39
N THR A 518 -14.19 -13.85 9.35
CA THR A 518 -14.10 -14.17 10.77
C THR A 518 -15.48 -14.64 11.24
N ARG A 519 -15.55 -15.81 11.83
CA ARG A 519 -16.71 -16.27 12.57
C ARG A 519 -16.57 -15.97 14.04
#